data_96feae13a37ba80f8bb5705aad9529f3
#
_entry.id   96feae13a37ba80f8bb5705aad9529f3
#
_cell.length_a   1.000
_cell.length_b   1.000
_cell.length_c   1.000
_cell.angle_alpha   90.00
_cell.angle_beta   90.00
_cell.angle_gamma   90.00
#
_symmetry.space_group_name_H-M   'P 1'
#
loop_
_entity.id
_entity.type
_entity.pdbx_description
1 polymer ?
#
loop_
_entity_poly.entity_id
_entity_poly.type
_entity_poly.pdbx_seq_one_letter_code
_entity_poly.pdbx_strand_id
1 'polypeptide(L)'
;MAQNVLAVVAGHQITEEELQAFIGHLPKEQQAYASNPQFKEHCKEQLITFHALAKCGEDEKLDETEEYRKGMENARQDILVQMVLKETIESVS
;
A
#
# COMPACT_ATOMS: atom_id res chain seq x y z
N MET A 1 21.15 7.12 7.22
CA MET A 1 21.05 5.70 7.50
C MET A 1 20.53 4.94 6.32
N ALA A 2 21.15 3.82 6.03
CA ALA A 2 20.71 3.00 4.92
C ALA A 2 19.39 2.29 5.27
N GLN A 3 18.44 2.34 4.36
CA GLN A 3 17.21 1.58 4.48
C GLN A 3 17.47 0.15 4.03
N ASN A 4 16.76 -0.79 4.65
CA ASN A 4 16.85 -2.19 4.22
C ASN A 4 16.01 -2.37 2.96
N VAL A 5 16.69 -2.35 1.82
CA VAL A 5 16.03 -2.53 0.52
C VAL A 5 15.90 -4.02 0.23
N LEU A 6 14.66 -4.47 0.08
CA LEU A 6 14.38 -5.88 -0.17
C LEU A 6 14.31 -6.19 -1.66
N ALA A 7 13.88 -5.23 -2.47
CA ALA A 7 13.74 -5.41 -3.91
C ALA A 7 13.66 -4.05 -4.59
N VAL A 8 13.91 -4.02 -5.89
CA VAL A 8 13.74 -2.81 -6.71
C VAL A 8 12.88 -3.18 -7.90
N VAL A 9 11.78 -2.46 -8.08
CA VAL A 9 10.82 -2.71 -9.16
C VAL A 9 10.51 -1.39 -9.85
N ALA A 10 10.79 -1.31 -11.15
CA ALA A 10 10.47 -0.13 -11.96
C ALA A 10 11.02 1.16 -11.34
N GLY A 11 12.20 1.09 -10.75
CA GLY A 11 12.84 2.24 -10.11
C GLY A 11 12.39 2.51 -8.68
N HIS A 12 11.40 1.78 -8.19
CA HIS A 12 10.91 1.92 -6.82
C HIS A 12 11.61 0.90 -5.91
N GLN A 13 12.14 1.37 -4.79
CA GLN A 13 12.77 0.52 -3.79
C GLN A 13 11.73 0.04 -2.78
N ILE A 14 11.57 -1.28 -2.68
CA ILE A 14 10.71 -1.88 -1.67
C ILE A 14 11.57 -2.12 -0.44
N THR A 15 11.25 -1.44 0.65
CA THR A 15 12.02 -1.51 1.89
C THR A 15 11.31 -2.38 2.91
N GLU A 16 12.07 -2.79 3.94
CA GLU A 16 11.49 -3.51 5.07
C GLU A 16 10.38 -2.69 5.73
N GLU A 17 10.57 -1.37 5.80
CA GLU A 17 9.59 -0.47 6.37
C GLU A 17 8.28 -0.50 5.60
N GLU A 18 8.35 -0.49 4.27
CA GLU A 18 7.16 -0.58 3.42
C GLU A 18 6.47 -1.93 3.59
N LEU A 19 7.24 -3.00 3.67
CA LEU A 19 6.68 -4.33 3.89
C LEU A 19 5.94 -4.41 5.22
N GLN A 20 6.54 -3.86 6.28
CA GLN A 20 5.89 -3.86 7.59
C GLN A 20 4.59 -3.04 7.56
N ALA A 21 4.59 -1.92 6.87
CA ALA A 21 3.38 -1.11 6.73
C ALA A 21 2.29 -1.87 5.98
N PHE A 22 2.67 -2.60 4.93
CA PHE A 22 1.73 -3.41 4.17
C PHE A 22 1.11 -4.49 5.05
N ILE A 23 1.94 -5.20 5.82
CA ILE A 23 1.46 -6.24 6.73
C ILE A 23 0.54 -5.66 7.79
N GLY A 24 0.86 -4.47 8.29
CA GLY A 24 0.08 -3.81 9.32
C GLY A 24 -1.33 -3.40 8.87
N HIS A 25 -1.55 -3.31 7.55
CA HIS A 25 -2.87 -2.99 7.00
C HIS A 25 -3.70 -4.22 6.68
N LEU A 26 -3.15 -5.41 6.89
CA LEU A 26 -3.88 -6.65 6.63
C LEU A 26 -4.88 -6.94 7.74
N PRO A 27 -5.92 -7.77 7.46
CA PRO A 27 -6.85 -8.19 8.50
C PRO A 27 -6.13 -8.89 9.65
N LYS A 28 -6.71 -8.82 10.83
CA LYS A 28 -6.08 -9.37 12.05
C LYS A 28 -5.74 -10.85 11.93
N GLU A 29 -6.59 -11.61 11.23
CA GLU A 29 -6.34 -13.04 11.04
C GLU A 29 -5.03 -13.27 10.30
N GLN A 30 -4.72 -12.40 9.32
CA GLN A 30 -3.49 -12.52 8.55
C GLN A 30 -2.29 -11.97 9.31
N GLN A 31 -2.50 -11.00 10.19
CA GLN A 31 -1.40 -10.47 10.97
C GLN A 31 -0.80 -11.48 11.94
N ALA A 32 -1.56 -12.51 12.29
CA ALA A 32 -1.04 -13.58 13.12
C ALA A 32 0.12 -14.32 12.45
N TYR A 33 0.24 -14.23 11.14
CA TYR A 33 1.32 -14.88 10.38
C TYR A 33 2.48 -13.93 10.09
N ALA A 34 2.45 -12.71 10.63
CA ALA A 34 3.41 -11.67 10.27
C ALA A 34 4.86 -12.07 10.54
N SER A 35 5.10 -12.92 11.54
CA SER A 35 6.45 -13.38 11.87
C SER A 35 6.89 -14.61 11.06
N ASN A 36 5.99 -15.19 10.27
CA ASN A 36 6.30 -16.35 9.45
C ASN A 36 7.12 -15.90 8.22
N PRO A 37 8.34 -16.44 8.03
CA PRO A 37 9.18 -16.02 6.90
C PRO A 37 8.53 -16.26 5.53
N GLN A 38 7.79 -17.35 5.37
CA GLN A 38 7.12 -17.64 4.11
C GLN A 38 6.01 -16.65 3.82
N PHE A 39 5.28 -16.25 4.86
CA PHE A 39 4.24 -15.25 4.72
C PHE A 39 4.83 -13.89 4.33
N LYS A 40 5.93 -13.50 4.98
CA LYS A 40 6.62 -12.26 4.65
C LYS A 40 7.11 -12.26 3.20
N GLU A 41 7.65 -13.38 2.75
CA GLU A 41 8.10 -13.51 1.36
C GLU A 41 6.93 -13.36 0.40
N HIS A 42 5.80 -13.96 0.73
CA HIS A 42 4.59 -13.83 -0.09
C HIS A 42 4.13 -12.37 -0.18
N CYS A 43 4.13 -11.65 0.94
CA CYS A 43 3.76 -10.24 0.97
C CYS A 43 4.72 -9.41 0.14
N LYS A 44 6.03 -9.71 0.22
CA LYS A 44 7.02 -9.02 -0.60
C LYS A 44 6.74 -9.22 -2.08
N GLU A 45 6.41 -10.44 -2.48
CA GLU A 45 6.08 -10.74 -3.87
C GLU A 45 4.82 -9.99 -4.32
N GLN A 46 3.84 -9.85 -3.44
CA GLN A 46 2.64 -9.07 -3.76
C GLN A 46 2.97 -7.60 -3.97
N LEU A 47 3.87 -7.04 -3.17
CA LEU A 47 4.31 -5.66 -3.36
C LEU A 47 5.05 -5.49 -4.67
N ILE A 48 5.91 -6.45 -5.04
CA ILE A 48 6.62 -6.41 -6.31
C ILE A 48 5.62 -6.37 -7.47
N THR A 49 4.64 -7.26 -7.45
CA THR A 49 3.60 -7.31 -8.48
C THR A 49 2.80 -6.03 -8.52
N PHE A 50 2.45 -5.49 -7.36
CA PHE A 50 1.68 -4.25 -7.26
C PHE A 50 2.42 -3.10 -7.94
N HIS A 51 3.70 -2.93 -7.64
CA HIS A 51 4.47 -1.83 -8.22
C HIS A 51 4.73 -2.04 -9.71
N ALA A 52 4.91 -3.29 -10.14
CA ALA A 52 5.09 -3.59 -11.56
C ALA A 52 3.83 -3.25 -12.35
N LEU A 53 2.66 -3.60 -11.82
CA LEU A 53 1.39 -3.29 -12.49
C LEU A 53 1.10 -1.79 -12.48
N ALA A 54 1.44 -1.09 -11.39
CA ALA A 54 1.27 0.36 -11.34
C ALA A 54 2.11 1.04 -12.39
N LYS A 55 3.35 0.59 -12.58
CA LYS A 55 4.22 1.14 -13.60
C LYS A 55 3.67 0.87 -15.00
N CYS A 56 3.14 -0.33 -15.20
CA CYS A 56 2.52 -0.68 -16.48
C CYS A 56 1.35 0.26 -16.80
N GLY A 57 0.51 0.55 -15.79
CA GLY A 57 -0.60 1.48 -15.97
C GLY A 57 -0.13 2.88 -16.34
N GLU A 58 0.95 3.35 -15.71
CA GLU A 58 1.52 4.64 -16.05
C GLU A 58 2.06 4.67 -17.48
N ASP A 59 2.75 3.60 -17.89
CA ASP A 59 3.30 3.52 -19.25
C ASP A 59 2.20 3.53 -20.30
N GLU A 60 1.03 2.97 -19.98
CA GLU A 60 -0.13 2.98 -20.86
C GLU A 60 -0.94 4.27 -20.74
N LYS A 61 -0.50 5.20 -19.89
CA LYS A 61 -1.13 6.49 -19.67
C LYS A 61 -2.56 6.37 -19.13
N LEU A 62 -2.81 5.31 -18.37
CA LEU A 62 -4.12 5.11 -17.75
C LEU A 62 -4.41 6.17 -16.68
N ASP A 63 -3.35 6.76 -16.11
CA ASP A 63 -3.47 7.85 -15.14
C ASP A 63 -3.90 9.18 -15.77
N GLU A 64 -4.00 9.24 -17.10
CA GLU A 64 -4.49 10.42 -17.80
C GLU A 64 -5.96 10.27 -18.21
N THR A 65 -6.62 9.18 -17.80
CA THR A 65 -8.01 8.93 -18.17
C THR A 65 -8.97 9.60 -17.19
N GLU A 66 -10.19 9.85 -17.67
CA GLU A 66 -11.26 10.39 -16.83
C GLU A 66 -11.63 9.41 -15.72
N GLU A 67 -11.60 8.13 -16.03
CA GLU A 67 -11.88 7.08 -15.03
C GLU A 67 -10.89 7.17 -13.86
N TYR A 68 -9.61 7.34 -14.17
CA TYR A 68 -8.58 7.46 -13.13
C TYR A 68 -8.82 8.71 -12.29
N ARG A 69 -9.13 9.83 -12.95
CA ARG A 69 -9.38 11.09 -12.25
C ARG A 69 -10.54 10.97 -11.27
N LYS A 70 -11.61 10.33 -11.71
CA LYS A 70 -12.77 10.12 -10.83
C LYS A 70 -12.45 9.17 -9.67
N GLY A 71 -11.70 8.12 -9.96
CA GLY A 71 -11.27 7.19 -8.92
C GLY A 71 -10.41 7.86 -7.87
N MET A 72 -9.49 8.72 -8.31
CA MET A 72 -8.62 9.45 -7.38
C MET A 72 -9.43 10.42 -6.53
N GLU A 73 -10.42 11.10 -7.11
CA GLU A 73 -11.25 12.01 -6.35
C GLU A 73 -12.07 11.28 -5.30
N ASN A 74 -12.63 10.13 -5.66
CA ASN A 74 -13.36 9.31 -4.70
C ASN A 74 -12.44 8.82 -3.58
N ALA A 75 -11.25 8.37 -3.92
CA ALA A 75 -10.28 7.92 -2.93
C ALA A 75 -9.89 9.04 -1.99
N ARG A 76 -9.71 10.25 -2.51
CA ARG A 76 -9.37 11.41 -1.70
C ARG A 76 -10.46 11.68 -0.66
N GLN A 77 -11.71 11.65 -1.10
CA GLN A 77 -12.82 11.88 -0.19
C GLN A 77 -12.94 10.79 0.87
N ASP A 78 -12.75 9.54 0.45
CA ASP A 78 -12.80 8.41 1.39
C ASP A 78 -11.74 8.55 2.48
N ILE A 79 -10.53 8.92 2.09
CA ILE A 79 -9.45 9.08 3.05
C ILE A 79 -9.77 10.19 4.05
N LEU A 80 -10.28 11.32 3.55
CA LEU A 80 -10.66 12.44 4.42
C LEU A 80 -11.76 12.05 5.40
N VAL A 81 -12.77 11.31 4.91
CA VAL A 81 -13.85 10.85 5.77
C VAL A 81 -13.32 9.93 6.86
N GLN A 82 -12.44 9.00 6.49
CA GLN A 82 -11.88 8.07 7.46
C GLN A 82 -11.05 8.79 8.51
N MET A 83 -10.30 9.81 8.11
CA MET A 83 -9.49 10.57 9.04
C MET A 83 -10.36 11.36 10.04
N VAL A 84 -11.46 11.95 9.55
CA VAL A 84 -12.38 12.67 10.42
C VAL A 84 -13.06 11.71 11.39
N LEU A 85 -13.51 10.56 10.92
CA LEU A 85 -14.15 9.57 11.78
C LEU A 85 -13.19 9.07 12.86
N LYS A 86 -11.94 8.83 12.49
CA LYS A 86 -10.93 8.40 13.45
C LYS A 86 -10.71 9.46 14.52
N GLU A 87 -10.60 10.72 14.12
CA GLU A 87 -10.43 11.82 15.05
C GLU A 87 -11.61 11.94 16.00
N THR A 88 -12.83 11.80 15.48
CA THR A 88 -14.04 11.85 16.28
C THR A 88 -14.08 10.74 17.32
N ILE A 89 -13.71 9.53 16.91
CA ILE A 89 -13.69 8.39 17.83
C ILE A 89 -12.65 8.60 18.93
N GLU A 90 -11.47 9.09 18.55
CA GLU A 90 -10.40 9.33 19.52
C GLU A 90 -10.79 10.42 20.52
N SER A 91 -11.52 11.45 20.07
CA SER A 91 -11.89 12.54 20.96
C SER A 91 -13.06 12.18 21.90
N VAL A 92 -13.81 11.13 21.58
CA VAL A 92 -14.93 10.69 22.43
C VAL A 92 -14.45 9.77 23.55
N SER A 93 -13.33 9.08 23.35
CA SER A 93 -12.78 8.19 24.38
C SER A 93 -12.14 8.96 25.57
#